data_2ff4bdc2ae783c2243d16e611a33b0ec
#
_entry.id   2ff4bdc2ae783c2243d16e611a33b0ec
#
_cell.length_a   1.000
_cell.length_b   1.000
_cell.length_c   1.000
_cell.angle_alpha   90.00
_cell.angle_beta   90.00
_cell.angle_gamma   90.00
#
_symmetry.space_group_name_H-M   'P 1'
#
loop_
_entity.id
_entity.type
_entity.pdbx_description
1 polymer ?
#
loop_
_entity_poly.entity_id
_entity_poly.type
_entity_poly.pdbx_seq_one_letter_code
_entity_poly.pdbx_strand_id
1 'polypeptide(L)' 'GGTKGGMEGVLDAVSGKNPAARVCISAIALETLSSAVAALTARGWTAEVTQVSVSRTRPAGRLHLLTANNPIFLITGIKP' A
#
# COMPACT_ATOMS: atom_id res chain seq x y z
N GLY A 1 -3.59 -4.11 3.40
CA GLY A 1 -4.25 -5.26 3.14
C GLY A 1 -4.40 -5.72 1.73
N GLY A 2 -4.34 -7.01 1.58
CA GLY A 2 -4.55 -7.64 0.31
C GLY A 2 -6.01 -7.65 -0.07
N THR A 3 -6.30 -7.37 -1.32
CA THR A 3 -7.62 -7.55 -1.86
C THR A 3 -7.57 -8.77 -2.77
N LYS A 4 -8.29 -9.76 -2.42
CA LYS A 4 -8.30 -11.03 -3.11
C LYS A 4 -9.05 -10.87 -4.44
N GLY A 5 -8.31 -10.81 -5.55
CA GLY A 5 -8.90 -10.66 -6.88
C GLY A 5 -9.75 -9.41 -7.04
N GLY A 6 -9.69 -8.48 -6.07
CA GLY A 6 -10.60 -7.38 -6.00
C GLY A 6 -10.03 -6.00 -6.27
N MET A 7 -8.75 -5.92 -6.67
CA MET A 7 -8.13 -4.61 -6.89
C MET A 7 -8.89 -3.78 -7.93
N GLU A 8 -9.26 -4.39 -9.04
CA GLU A 8 -10.03 -3.72 -10.08
C GLU A 8 -11.41 -3.30 -9.58
N GLY A 9 -12.08 -4.16 -8.82
CA GLY A 9 -13.37 -3.86 -8.24
C GLY A 9 -13.31 -2.73 -7.22
N VAL A 10 -12.27 -2.71 -6.40
CA VAL A 10 -12.06 -1.63 -5.42
C VAL A 10 -11.85 -0.30 -6.13
N LEU A 11 -11.01 -0.29 -7.16
CA LEU A 11 -10.75 0.93 -7.93
C LEU A 11 -11.99 1.40 -8.69
N ASP A 12 -12.78 0.48 -9.23
CA ASP A 12 -14.04 0.83 -9.87
C ASP A 12 -15.01 1.49 -8.90
N ALA A 13 -15.16 0.91 -7.70
CA ALA A 13 -16.05 1.45 -6.68
C ALA A 13 -15.63 2.84 -6.23
N VAL A 14 -14.35 3.03 -5.97
CA VAL A 14 -13.80 4.34 -5.56
C VAL A 14 -13.97 5.36 -6.65
N SER A 15 -13.66 4.99 -7.89
CA SER A 15 -13.78 5.89 -9.05
C SER A 15 -15.22 6.32 -9.28
N GLY A 16 -16.18 5.41 -9.09
CA GLY A 16 -17.60 5.71 -9.25
C GLY A 16 -18.16 6.62 -8.16
N LYS A 17 -17.71 6.44 -6.91
CA LYS A 17 -18.21 7.23 -5.78
C LYS A 17 -17.57 8.59 -5.68
N ASN A 18 -16.33 8.70 -6.06
CA ASN A 18 -15.57 9.95 -5.91
C ASN A 18 -14.57 10.09 -7.05
N PRO A 19 -14.97 10.70 -8.15
CA PRO A 19 -14.11 10.81 -9.33
C PRO A 19 -12.79 11.54 -9.10
N ALA A 20 -12.70 12.36 -8.07
CA ALA A 20 -11.47 13.09 -7.72
C ALA A 20 -10.66 12.40 -6.63
N ALA A 21 -11.02 11.17 -6.24
CA ALA A 21 -10.41 10.52 -5.10
C ALA A 21 -8.94 10.17 -5.33
N ARG A 22 -8.20 10.27 -4.24
CA ARG A 22 -6.93 9.59 -4.09
C ARG A 22 -7.19 8.24 -3.45
N VAL A 23 -6.47 7.23 -3.91
CA VAL A 23 -6.52 5.91 -3.31
C VAL A 23 -5.19 5.61 -2.67
N CYS A 24 -5.20 5.18 -1.43
CA CYS A 24 -3.99 4.73 -0.74
C CYS A 24 -4.14 3.26 -0.39
N ILE A 25 -3.20 2.45 -0.86
CA ILE A 25 -3.20 1.01 -0.68
C ILE A 25 -1.94 0.64 0.11
N SER A 26 -2.08 -0.12 1.18
CA SER A 26 -0.92 -0.66 1.88
C SER A 26 -0.68 -2.09 1.44
N ALA A 27 0.59 -2.46 1.27
CA ALA A 27 0.96 -3.79 0.83
C ALA A 27 2.22 -4.25 1.52
N ILE A 28 2.26 -5.52 1.91
CA ILE A 28 3.45 -6.18 2.44
C ILE A 28 3.97 -7.24 1.47
N ALA A 29 3.17 -7.66 0.53
CA ALA A 29 3.56 -8.64 -0.48
C ALA A 29 3.93 -7.94 -1.79
N LEU A 30 4.97 -8.42 -2.44
CA LEU A 30 5.41 -7.87 -3.73
C LEU A 30 4.34 -8.05 -4.81
N GLU A 31 3.60 -9.14 -4.75
CA GLU A 31 2.52 -9.42 -5.69
C GLU A 31 1.40 -8.39 -5.57
N THR A 32 1.05 -8.01 -4.34
CA THR A 32 0.05 -6.96 -4.10
C THR A 32 0.54 -5.61 -4.60
N LEU A 33 1.81 -5.28 -4.33
CA LEU A 33 2.41 -4.05 -4.82
C LEU A 33 2.37 -3.99 -6.34
N SER A 34 2.80 -5.06 -6.99
CA SER A 34 2.82 -5.15 -8.45
C SER A 34 1.42 -5.03 -9.05
N SER A 35 0.45 -5.72 -8.47
CA SER A 35 -0.94 -5.67 -8.93
C SER A 35 -1.54 -4.28 -8.76
N ALA A 36 -1.26 -3.61 -7.64
CA ALA A 36 -1.77 -2.27 -7.40
C ALA A 36 -1.22 -1.26 -8.41
N VAL A 37 0.10 -1.29 -8.63
CA VAL A 37 0.73 -0.38 -9.58
C VAL A 37 0.22 -0.63 -11.00
N ALA A 38 0.11 -1.89 -11.38
CA ALA A 38 -0.38 -2.26 -12.72
C ALA A 38 -1.83 -1.80 -12.93
N ALA A 39 -2.68 -2.01 -11.93
CA ALA A 39 -4.09 -1.63 -12.01
C ALA A 39 -4.26 -0.12 -12.11
N LEU A 40 -3.49 0.64 -11.33
CA LEU A 40 -3.55 2.10 -11.37
C LEU A 40 -3.05 2.65 -12.70
N THR A 41 -1.93 2.15 -13.18
CA THR A 41 -1.36 2.59 -14.46
C THR A 41 -2.26 2.23 -15.64
N ALA A 42 -2.90 1.09 -15.61
CA ALA A 42 -3.82 0.68 -16.65
C ALA A 42 -5.04 1.61 -16.77
N ARG A 43 -5.39 2.29 -15.67
CA ARG A 43 -6.47 3.28 -15.64
C ARG A 43 -6.00 4.69 -16.00
N GLY A 44 -4.72 4.87 -16.28
CA GLY A 44 -4.15 6.17 -16.54
C GLY A 44 -3.93 7.02 -15.29
N TRP A 45 -3.99 6.39 -14.10
CA TRP A 45 -3.71 7.08 -12.84
C TRP A 45 -2.22 7.09 -12.57
N THR A 46 -1.76 8.09 -11.84
CA THR A 46 -0.38 8.13 -11.36
C THR A 46 -0.27 7.27 -10.11
N ALA A 47 0.70 6.37 -10.10
CA ALA A 47 0.99 5.53 -8.94
C ALA A 47 2.29 6.01 -8.29
N GLU A 48 2.21 6.39 -7.01
CA GLU A 48 3.37 6.72 -6.21
C GLU A 48 3.56 5.63 -5.17
N VAL A 49 4.80 5.16 -5.01
CA VAL A 49 5.12 4.09 -4.07
C VAL A 49 6.10 4.60 -3.03
N THR A 50 5.77 4.39 -1.77
CA THR A 50 6.62 4.73 -0.64
C THR A 50 6.84 3.48 0.19
N GLN A 51 8.09 3.17 0.47
CA GLN A 51 8.43 2.10 1.40
C GLN A 51 8.59 2.69 2.80
N VAL A 52 7.96 2.06 3.78
CA VAL A 52 8.06 2.46 5.18
C VAL A 52 8.63 1.29 5.96
N SER A 53 9.74 1.55 6.67
CA SER A 53 10.36 0.57 7.55
C SER A 53 10.36 1.13 8.97
N VAL A 54 9.95 0.30 9.93
CA VAL A 54 9.85 0.70 11.32
C VAL A 54 10.58 -0.33 12.19
N SER A 55 11.40 0.18 13.10
CA SER A 55 11.98 -0.62 14.16
C SER A 55 11.57 -0.04 15.50
N ARG A 56 11.38 -0.90 16.48
CA ARG A 56 11.01 -0.50 17.83
C ARG A 56 11.94 -1.16 18.82
N THR A 57 12.11 -0.53 19.98
CA THR A 57 12.82 -1.14 21.09
C THR A 57 11.82 -1.88 21.97
N ARG A 58 12.28 -2.97 22.57
CA ARG A 58 11.56 -3.65 23.64
C ARG A 58 12.50 -3.97 24.77
N PRO A 59 12.02 -3.89 26.03
CA PRO A 59 12.86 -4.25 27.15
C PRO A 59 13.15 -5.76 27.18
N ALA A 60 14.38 -6.10 27.51
CA ALA A 60 14.82 -7.48 27.70
C ALA A 60 15.86 -7.50 28.83
N GLY A 61 15.41 -7.74 30.06
CA GLY A 61 16.25 -7.60 31.23
C GLY A 61 16.72 -6.14 31.40
N ARG A 62 18.03 -5.94 31.39
CA ARG A 62 18.63 -4.60 31.47
C ARG A 62 18.84 -3.95 30.11
N LEU A 63 18.51 -4.66 29.05
CA LEU A 63 18.76 -4.20 27.69
C LEU A 63 17.48 -3.74 27.03
N HIS A 64 17.64 -2.95 25.98
CA HIS A 64 16.59 -2.62 25.03
C HIS A 64 16.99 -3.20 23.69
N LEU A 65 16.20 -4.15 23.21
CA LEU A 65 16.46 -4.80 21.93
C LEU A 65 15.71 -4.09 20.83
N LEU A 66 16.34 -3.99 19.66
CA LEU A 66 15.67 -3.51 18.47
C LEU A 66 14.87 -4.66 17.85
N THR A 67 13.61 -4.40 17.61
CA THR A 67 12.75 -5.33 16.89
C THR A 67 12.35 -4.67 15.59
N ALA A 68 12.76 -5.24 14.47
CA ALA A 68 12.39 -4.74 13.16
C ALA A 68 11.06 -5.34 12.74
N ASN A 69 10.16 -4.50 12.27
CA ASN A 69 8.95 -4.92 11.60
C ASN A 69 9.23 -5.08 10.11
N ASN A 70 8.44 -5.91 9.44
CA ASN A 70 8.53 -6.00 7.98
C ASN A 70 8.22 -4.63 7.37
N PRO A 71 8.95 -4.24 6.32
CA PRO A 71 8.61 -3.02 5.61
C PRO A 71 7.25 -3.17 4.94
N ILE A 72 6.56 -2.06 4.82
CA ILE A 72 5.31 -1.98 4.07
C ILE A 72 5.47 -1.01 2.91
N PHE A 73 4.68 -1.21 1.88
CA PHE A 73 4.61 -0.28 0.75
C PHE A 73 3.27 0.45 0.80
N LEU A 74 3.34 1.76 0.68
CA LEU A 74 2.16 2.58 0.50
C LEU A 74 2.09 3.00 -0.96
N ILE A 75 1.04 2.60 -1.64
CA ILE A 75 0.82 2.93 -3.04
C ILE A 75 -0.30 3.96 -3.08
N THR A 76 0.01 5.14 -3.55
CA THR A 76 -0.99 6.20 -3.70
C THR A 76 -1.33 6.34 -5.16
N GLY A 77 -2.58 6.11 -5.50
CA GLY A 77 -3.10 6.33 -6.83
C GLY A 77 -3.75 7.70 -6.92
N ILE A 78 -3.34 8.48 -7.89
CA ILE A 78 -3.87 9.82 -8.13
C ILE A 78 -4.55 9.83 -9.49
N LYS A 79 -5.85 10.06 -9.46
CA LYS A 79 -6.65 10.15 -10.68
C LYS A 79 -6.30 11.46 -11.41
N PRO A 80 -6.09 11.41 -12.72
CA PRO A 80 -5.80 12.62 -13.51
C PRO A 80 -6.96 13.60 -13.54
#